data_ef5c26df94cdf1790af93251d3ae3afe
#
_entry.id   ef5c26df94cdf1790af93251d3ae3afe
#
_cell.length_a   1.000
_cell.length_b   1.000
_cell.length_c   1.000
_cell.angle_alpha   90.00
_cell.angle_beta   90.00
_cell.angle_gamma   90.00
#
_symmetry.space_group_name_H-M   'P 1'
#
loop_
_entity.id
_entity.type
_entity.pdbx_description
1 polymer ?
#
loop_
_entity_poly.entity_id
_entity_poly.type
_entity_poly.pdbx_seq_one_letter_code
_entity_poly.pdbx_strand_id
1 'polypeptide(L)'
;MNSITRTVLVLTIDAGLSAQVAALFSDRYRVVTSLAEAEKPDAAVCEVALLAAQDFALLKRLLAQEGGCAVFLLGEAGEAELERAFAVGLEDVIAAPFSATTAKMRMARALARRRSGSADPLRIAEVIIALDKSMIEALAAAIEFRSRESGDHVRRIHDITAHLLGETPLGRGYSARVIEEIALASILHDVGKIAVPDQVLNKPGKLNNEEFAIMRSHTVQGEALLAQIPLLQAHASSRFAMDIARHHHERWDGSGYPDGLRGDAISLPAQIVGLADVYDALRSPRVYKPAFRRAESLRMIRQGDCGAFNPALLDVFLSAEPSIAAFYEPE
;
A
#
# COMPACT_ATOMS: atom_id res chain seq x y z
N MET A 1 -14.16 -16.13 34.62
CA MET A 1 -13.08 -15.77 33.70
C MET A 1 -12.07 -14.97 34.49
N ASN A 2 -10.95 -15.57 34.90
CA ASN A 2 -9.87 -14.85 35.59
C ASN A 2 -9.24 -13.86 34.60
N SER A 3 -9.50 -12.56 34.80
CA SER A 3 -8.75 -11.53 34.07
C SER A 3 -7.30 -11.58 34.55
N ILE A 4 -6.39 -12.02 33.70
CA ILE A 4 -4.96 -11.94 33.98
C ILE A 4 -4.62 -10.44 34.11
N THR A 5 -4.37 -10.00 35.33
CA THR A 5 -4.00 -8.62 35.62
C THR A 5 -2.53 -8.45 35.22
N ARG A 6 -2.29 -7.61 34.23
CA ARG A 6 -0.94 -7.31 33.74
C ARG A 6 -0.14 -6.54 34.78
N THR A 7 1.15 -6.84 34.88
CA THR A 7 2.08 -6.21 35.82
C THR A 7 2.95 -5.18 35.09
N VAL A 8 2.97 -3.97 35.63
CA VAL A 8 3.88 -2.88 35.21
C VAL A 8 4.89 -2.62 36.30
N LEU A 9 6.15 -2.76 35.96
CA LEU A 9 7.27 -2.44 36.84
C LEU A 9 7.66 -0.97 36.65
N VAL A 10 7.75 -0.20 37.73
CA VAL A 10 8.21 1.19 37.70
C VAL A 10 9.52 1.28 38.51
N LEU A 11 10.59 1.67 37.84
CA LEU A 11 11.92 1.82 38.44
C LEU A 11 12.40 3.27 38.22
N THR A 12 12.51 4.01 39.31
CA THR A 12 13.05 5.38 39.31
C THR A 12 13.98 5.56 40.52
N ILE A 13 14.88 6.51 40.45
CA ILE A 13 15.75 6.92 41.56
C ILE A 13 14.95 7.81 42.53
N ASP A 14 14.06 8.62 42.02
CA ASP A 14 13.21 9.53 42.79
C ASP A 14 11.92 8.85 43.26
N ALA A 15 11.71 8.78 44.54
CA ALA A 15 10.53 8.15 45.15
C ALA A 15 9.24 8.92 44.82
N GLY A 16 9.28 10.25 44.66
CA GLY A 16 8.14 11.08 44.27
C GLY A 16 7.73 10.82 42.84
N LEU A 17 8.69 10.72 41.93
CA LEU A 17 8.48 10.37 40.52
C LEU A 17 7.95 8.93 40.42
N SER A 18 8.48 8.00 41.20
CA SER A 18 7.97 6.62 41.27
C SER A 18 6.50 6.59 41.64
N ALA A 19 6.11 7.33 42.68
CA ALA A 19 4.73 7.38 43.14
C ALA A 19 3.79 8.01 42.06
N GLN A 20 4.24 9.06 41.38
CA GLN A 20 3.47 9.69 40.29
C GLN A 20 3.24 8.74 39.12
N VAL A 21 4.30 8.06 38.68
CA VAL A 21 4.21 7.10 37.55
C VAL A 21 3.42 5.86 37.97
N ALA A 22 3.57 5.38 39.18
CA ALA A 22 2.78 4.27 39.68
C ALA A 22 1.29 4.59 39.77
N ALA A 23 0.94 5.76 40.28
CA ALA A 23 -0.46 6.24 40.29
C ALA A 23 -1.08 6.37 38.89
N LEU A 24 -0.27 6.71 37.91
CA LEU A 24 -0.70 6.84 36.52
C LEU A 24 -1.24 5.54 35.93
N PHE A 25 -0.69 4.39 36.32
CA PHE A 25 -1.02 3.09 35.74
C PHE A 25 -1.86 2.18 36.66
N SER A 26 -2.00 2.52 37.93
CA SER A 26 -2.65 1.66 38.96
C SER A 26 -4.15 1.44 38.74
N ASP A 27 -4.81 2.26 37.93
CA ASP A 27 -6.25 2.10 37.59
C ASP A 27 -6.50 0.92 36.61
N ARG A 28 -5.48 0.45 35.91
CA ARG A 28 -5.60 -0.58 34.85
C ARG A 28 -4.66 -1.77 35.01
N TYR A 29 -3.57 -1.59 35.74
CA TYR A 29 -2.50 -2.57 35.86
C TYR A 29 -2.09 -2.81 37.33
N ARG A 30 -1.55 -3.98 37.63
CA ARG A 30 -0.81 -4.20 38.87
C ARG A 30 0.53 -3.47 38.76
N VAL A 31 0.76 -2.44 39.52
CA VAL A 31 2.02 -1.71 39.54
C VAL A 31 2.90 -2.20 40.68
N VAL A 32 4.15 -2.49 40.36
CA VAL A 32 5.21 -2.85 41.33
C VAL A 32 6.39 -1.92 41.12
N THR A 33 7.06 -1.57 42.22
CA THR A 33 8.17 -0.61 42.20
C THR A 33 9.52 -1.27 42.58
N SER A 34 9.52 -2.59 42.73
CA SER A 34 10.70 -3.37 43.04
C SER A 34 10.88 -4.54 42.10
N LEU A 35 12.11 -4.76 41.64
CA LEU A 35 12.46 -5.93 40.82
C LEU A 35 12.21 -7.26 41.53
N ALA A 36 12.27 -7.26 42.86
CA ALA A 36 12.03 -8.47 43.68
C ALA A 36 10.54 -8.88 43.68
N GLU A 37 9.64 -7.92 43.52
CA GLU A 37 8.17 -8.13 43.43
C GLU A 37 7.68 -8.44 42.03
N ALA A 38 8.49 -8.11 41.02
CA ALA A 38 8.16 -8.28 39.61
C ALA A 38 8.85 -9.53 39.05
N GLU A 39 8.25 -10.72 39.25
CA GLU A 39 8.81 -11.96 38.71
C GLU A 39 8.94 -11.91 37.18
N LYS A 40 7.86 -11.50 36.46
CA LYS A 40 7.80 -11.35 35.01
C LYS A 40 6.89 -10.17 34.67
N PRO A 41 7.36 -8.92 34.63
CA PRO A 41 6.52 -7.79 34.27
C PRO A 41 6.18 -7.78 32.76
N ASP A 42 4.94 -7.42 32.43
CA ASP A 42 4.49 -7.25 31.04
C ASP A 42 5.06 -5.97 30.42
N ALA A 43 5.27 -4.95 31.26
CA ALA A 43 5.95 -3.71 30.89
C ALA A 43 6.79 -3.16 32.04
N ALA A 44 7.81 -2.39 31.69
CA ALA A 44 8.63 -1.66 32.64
C ALA A 44 8.76 -0.19 32.22
N VAL A 45 8.66 0.71 33.18
CA VAL A 45 8.98 2.13 33.03
C VAL A 45 10.21 2.40 33.86
N CYS A 46 11.32 2.70 33.20
CA CYS A 46 12.63 2.85 33.86
C CYS A 46 13.15 4.27 33.63
N GLU A 47 13.63 4.91 34.69
CA GLU A 47 14.31 6.19 34.59
C GLU A 47 15.64 6.06 33.82
N VAL A 48 15.91 7.02 32.89
CA VAL A 48 17.11 7.00 32.04
C VAL A 48 18.38 6.82 32.85
N ALA A 49 18.51 7.54 33.95
CA ALA A 49 19.71 7.49 34.84
C ALA A 49 19.98 6.10 35.42
N LEU A 50 18.93 5.31 35.69
CA LEU A 50 19.06 3.94 36.16
C LEU A 50 19.60 2.98 35.11
N LEU A 51 19.19 3.18 33.85
CA LEU A 51 19.62 2.32 32.75
C LEU A 51 21.02 2.67 32.27
N ALA A 52 21.34 3.96 32.19
CA ALA A 52 22.65 4.45 31.76
C ALA A 52 23.76 4.04 32.75
N ALA A 53 23.50 4.07 34.06
CA ALA A 53 24.46 3.70 35.11
C ALA A 53 24.92 2.23 35.01
N GLN A 54 24.18 1.34 34.37
CA GLN A 54 24.46 -0.09 34.27
C GLN A 54 24.70 -0.56 32.82
N ASP A 55 25.07 0.32 31.91
CA ASP A 55 25.27 0.03 30.47
C ASP A 55 24.13 -0.79 29.87
N PHE A 56 22.90 -0.39 30.20
CA PHE A 56 21.67 -1.05 29.73
C PHE A 56 21.55 -2.55 30.09
N ALA A 57 22.34 -3.07 31.07
CA ALA A 57 22.25 -4.47 31.49
C ALA A 57 20.85 -4.85 32.00
N LEU A 58 20.21 -3.93 32.72
CA LEU A 58 18.83 -4.09 33.19
C LEU A 58 17.83 -4.18 32.01
N LEU A 59 17.98 -3.33 31.04
CA LEU A 59 17.16 -3.35 29.82
C LEU A 59 17.29 -4.70 29.08
N LYS A 60 18.52 -5.16 28.87
CA LYS A 60 18.79 -6.46 28.23
C LYS A 60 18.15 -7.61 29.05
N ARG A 61 18.20 -7.57 30.36
CA ARG A 61 17.60 -8.59 31.24
C ARG A 61 16.08 -8.60 31.18
N LEU A 62 15.43 -7.44 31.15
CA LEU A 62 13.97 -7.32 31.04
C LEU A 62 13.48 -7.81 29.67
N LEU A 63 14.21 -7.48 28.59
CA LEU A 63 13.88 -7.92 27.24
C LEU A 63 14.11 -9.41 27.00
N ALA A 64 15.07 -10.02 27.66
CA ALA A 64 15.39 -11.46 27.54
C ALA A 64 14.44 -12.39 28.29
N GLN A 65 13.44 -11.86 29.01
CA GLN A 65 12.44 -12.67 29.69
C GLN A 65 11.54 -13.42 28.69
N GLU A 66 11.16 -14.63 29.07
CA GLU A 66 10.18 -15.42 28.32
C GLU A 66 8.85 -14.67 28.22
N GLY A 67 8.40 -14.39 26.99
CA GLY A 67 7.24 -13.53 26.70
C GLY A 67 7.60 -12.05 26.51
N GLY A 68 8.84 -11.66 26.83
CA GLY A 68 9.38 -10.31 26.70
C GLY A 68 8.72 -9.28 27.63
N CYS A 69 9.34 -8.13 27.77
CA CYS A 69 8.82 -7.00 28.54
C CYS A 69 8.86 -5.73 27.68
N ALA A 70 7.76 -4.95 27.63
CA ALA A 70 7.77 -3.65 26.96
C ALA A 70 8.48 -2.64 27.87
N VAL A 71 9.64 -2.15 27.47
CA VAL A 71 10.43 -1.22 28.29
C VAL A 71 10.30 0.19 27.75
N PHE A 72 9.97 1.13 28.65
CA PHE A 72 9.85 2.54 28.39
C PHE A 72 10.91 3.29 29.18
N LEU A 73 11.57 4.26 28.53
CA LEU A 73 12.41 5.23 29.24
C LEU A 73 11.57 6.38 29.79
N LEU A 74 11.87 6.79 30.99
CA LEU A 74 11.30 7.96 31.66
C LEU A 74 12.37 9.02 31.84
N GLY A 75 12.12 10.24 31.35
CA GLY A 75 13.02 11.38 31.49
C GLY A 75 13.64 11.82 30.16
N GLU A 76 14.63 12.70 30.25
CA GLU A 76 15.40 13.18 29.12
C GLU A 76 16.65 12.29 28.94
N ALA A 77 16.89 11.87 27.71
CA ALA A 77 18.08 11.12 27.34
C ALA A 77 18.78 11.81 26.17
N GLY A 78 20.10 11.75 26.13
CA GLY A 78 20.88 12.21 25.00
C GLY A 78 20.66 11.33 23.77
N GLU A 79 20.87 11.89 22.57
CA GLU A 79 20.64 11.18 21.30
C GLU A 79 21.41 9.85 21.21
N ALA A 80 22.68 9.85 21.63
CA ALA A 80 23.50 8.62 21.64
C ALA A 80 23.03 7.57 22.67
N GLU A 81 22.39 7.97 23.77
CA GLU A 81 21.79 7.06 24.74
C GLU A 81 20.50 6.45 24.19
N LEU A 82 19.68 7.26 23.53
CA LEU A 82 18.46 6.80 22.88
C LEU A 82 18.76 5.81 21.74
N GLU A 83 19.73 6.12 20.87
CA GLU A 83 20.15 5.20 19.82
C GLU A 83 20.57 3.84 20.37
N ARG A 84 21.39 3.83 21.43
CA ARG A 84 21.82 2.57 22.09
C ARG A 84 20.65 1.83 22.72
N ALA A 85 19.72 2.53 23.37
CA ALA A 85 18.56 1.92 24.02
C ALA A 85 17.61 1.30 22.97
N PHE A 86 17.34 2.00 21.88
CA PHE A 86 16.53 1.48 20.79
C PHE A 86 17.20 0.30 20.08
N ALA A 87 18.50 0.34 19.87
CA ALA A 87 19.26 -0.77 19.30
C ALA A 87 19.18 -2.06 20.15
N VAL A 88 19.02 -1.91 21.48
CA VAL A 88 18.81 -3.05 22.41
C VAL A 88 17.35 -3.52 22.44
N GLY A 89 16.40 -2.73 21.95
CA GLY A 89 14.97 -3.10 21.88
C GLY A 89 14.06 -2.31 22.81
N LEU A 90 14.41 -1.07 23.14
CA LEU A 90 13.51 -0.14 23.84
C LEU A 90 12.20 0.02 23.07
N GLU A 91 11.08 0.01 23.77
CA GLU A 91 9.75 0.18 23.15
C GLU A 91 9.45 1.64 22.81
N ASP A 92 9.66 2.56 23.75
CA ASP A 92 9.37 3.99 23.58
C ASP A 92 9.94 4.82 24.72
N VAL A 93 9.87 6.16 24.62
CA VAL A 93 10.29 7.13 25.62
C VAL A 93 9.09 7.92 26.14
N ILE A 94 9.01 8.09 27.47
CA ILE A 94 8.06 8.96 28.13
C ILE A 94 8.82 10.19 28.60
N ALA A 95 8.92 11.21 27.75
CA ALA A 95 9.63 12.45 28.08
C ALA A 95 8.87 13.28 29.11
N ALA A 96 9.59 13.85 30.08
CA ALA A 96 9.02 14.77 31.06
C ALA A 96 9.04 16.23 30.53
N PRO A 97 8.00 17.05 30.78
CA PRO A 97 6.74 16.71 31.44
C PRO A 97 5.83 15.86 30.57
N PHE A 98 5.29 14.78 31.11
CA PHE A 98 4.48 13.84 30.32
C PHE A 98 2.97 14.04 30.53
N SER A 99 2.21 13.85 29.47
CA SER A 99 0.75 13.77 29.51
C SER A 99 0.33 12.37 30.00
N ALA A 100 -0.50 12.32 31.04
CA ALA A 100 -1.08 11.08 31.56
C ALA A 100 -1.80 10.28 30.48
N THR A 101 -2.58 10.94 29.64
CA THR A 101 -3.31 10.33 28.52
C THR A 101 -2.35 9.73 27.51
N THR A 102 -1.32 10.45 27.10
CA THR A 102 -0.33 9.99 26.12
C THR A 102 0.45 8.79 26.65
N ALA A 103 0.90 8.82 27.89
CA ALA A 103 1.61 7.71 28.52
C ALA A 103 0.75 6.43 28.60
N LYS A 104 -0.52 6.56 29.04
CA LYS A 104 -1.49 5.46 29.07
C LYS A 104 -1.76 4.87 27.67
N MET A 105 -1.91 5.72 26.66
CA MET A 105 -2.13 5.27 25.29
C MET A 105 -0.91 4.51 24.73
N ARG A 106 0.30 5.02 24.94
CA ARG A 106 1.55 4.35 24.51
C ARG A 106 1.71 2.99 25.18
N MET A 107 1.50 2.92 26.50
CA MET A 107 1.53 1.67 27.25
C MET A 107 0.48 0.67 26.75
N ALA A 108 -0.76 1.09 26.60
CA ALA A 108 -1.84 0.24 26.11
C ALA A 108 -1.54 -0.31 24.70
N ARG A 109 -0.99 0.50 23.83
CA ARG A 109 -0.59 0.11 22.47
C ARG A 109 0.54 -0.90 22.46
N ALA A 110 1.58 -0.72 23.28
CA ALA A 110 2.69 -1.66 23.40
C ALA A 110 2.24 -3.01 23.95
N LEU A 111 1.43 -2.99 25.01
CA LEU A 111 0.88 -4.20 25.60
C LEU A 111 -0.14 -4.91 24.68
N ALA A 112 -0.85 -4.18 23.82
CA ALA A 112 -1.72 -4.77 22.82
C ALA A 112 -0.91 -5.48 21.73
N ARG A 113 0.18 -4.86 21.23
CA ARG A 113 1.10 -5.48 20.26
C ARG A 113 1.67 -6.81 20.79
N ARG A 114 2.06 -6.87 22.05
CA ARG A 114 2.59 -8.09 22.69
C ARG A 114 1.54 -9.17 22.95
N ARG A 115 0.26 -8.79 23.05
CA ARG A 115 -0.86 -9.74 23.20
C ARG A 115 -1.10 -10.61 21.95
N SER A 116 -0.71 -10.10 20.79
CA SER A 116 -0.76 -10.84 19.52
C SER A 116 0.44 -11.79 19.32
N GLY A 117 1.23 -12.07 20.37
CA GLY A 117 2.47 -12.86 20.30
C GLY A 117 3.38 -12.29 19.22
N SER A 118 4.65 -11.97 19.51
CA SER A 118 5.60 -11.31 18.60
C SER A 118 4.95 -10.84 17.33
N ALA A 119 4.86 -9.53 17.06
CA ALA A 119 4.19 -9.04 15.86
C ALA A 119 4.63 -9.95 14.72
N ASP A 120 3.71 -10.81 14.26
CA ASP A 120 4.02 -11.82 13.26
C ASP A 120 4.64 -11.06 12.10
N PRO A 121 5.91 -11.31 11.72
CA PRO A 121 6.55 -10.61 10.61
C PRO A 121 5.67 -10.64 9.36
N LEU A 122 4.86 -11.70 9.20
CA LEU A 122 3.83 -11.82 8.17
C LEU A 122 2.75 -10.76 8.33
N ARG A 123 2.28 -10.49 9.53
CA ARG A 123 1.22 -9.50 9.78
C ARG A 123 1.72 -8.05 9.64
N ILE A 124 2.97 -7.78 10.02
CA ILE A 124 3.61 -6.49 9.73
C ILE A 124 3.75 -6.32 8.21
N ALA A 125 4.23 -7.35 7.52
CA ALA A 125 4.35 -7.34 6.08
C ALA A 125 2.98 -7.15 5.40
N GLU A 126 1.93 -7.83 5.85
CA GLU A 126 0.56 -7.64 5.36
C GLU A 126 0.06 -6.21 5.54
N VAL A 127 0.30 -5.59 6.71
CA VAL A 127 -0.10 -4.20 6.97
C VAL A 127 0.70 -3.22 6.11
N ILE A 128 2.00 -3.45 5.90
CA ILE A 128 2.83 -2.62 5.03
C ILE A 128 2.35 -2.75 3.58
N ILE A 129 2.13 -3.97 3.09
CA ILE A 129 1.61 -4.22 1.74
C ILE A 129 0.24 -3.56 1.53
N ALA A 130 -0.66 -3.65 2.53
CA ALA A 130 -1.96 -3.01 2.45
C ALA A 130 -1.86 -1.47 2.44
N LEU A 131 -0.92 -0.89 3.18
CA LEU A 131 -0.64 0.55 3.16
C LEU A 131 -0.07 0.99 1.82
N ASP A 132 0.89 0.25 1.27
CA ASP A 132 1.49 0.54 -0.02
C ASP A 132 0.43 0.49 -1.13
N LYS A 133 -0.45 -0.54 -1.14
CA LYS A 133 -1.58 -0.63 -2.06
C LYS A 133 -2.50 0.58 -1.95
N SER A 134 -2.91 0.94 -0.73
CA SER A 134 -3.80 2.08 -0.49
C SER A 134 -3.18 3.43 -0.91
N MET A 135 -1.85 3.58 -0.78
CA MET A 135 -1.15 4.78 -1.23
C MET A 135 -1.10 4.85 -2.77
N ILE A 136 -0.86 3.74 -3.44
CA ILE A 136 -0.89 3.64 -4.90
C ILE A 136 -2.30 3.98 -5.42
N GLU A 137 -3.34 3.38 -4.84
CA GLU A 137 -4.74 3.65 -5.17
C GLU A 137 -5.11 5.13 -4.97
N ALA A 138 -4.69 5.73 -3.86
CA ALA A 138 -4.94 7.14 -3.57
C ALA A 138 -4.24 8.08 -4.55
N LEU A 139 -2.99 7.77 -4.95
CA LEU A 139 -2.25 8.55 -5.94
C LEU A 139 -2.92 8.47 -7.31
N ALA A 140 -3.27 7.27 -7.75
CA ALA A 140 -3.93 7.06 -9.02
C ALA A 140 -5.32 7.75 -9.04
N ALA A 141 -6.11 7.61 -7.98
CA ALA A 141 -7.39 8.30 -7.84
C ALA A 141 -7.25 9.84 -7.88
N ALA A 142 -6.17 10.39 -7.32
CA ALA A 142 -5.89 11.83 -7.39
C ALA A 142 -5.59 12.29 -8.84
N ILE A 143 -4.92 11.46 -9.63
CA ILE A 143 -4.64 11.74 -11.04
C ILE A 143 -5.92 11.65 -11.87
N GLU A 144 -6.76 10.65 -11.62
CA GLU A 144 -8.06 10.50 -12.29
C GLU A 144 -9.05 11.60 -11.93
N PHE A 145 -9.05 12.04 -10.66
CA PHE A 145 -9.84 13.20 -10.25
C PHE A 145 -9.48 14.44 -11.09
N ARG A 146 -8.19 14.60 -11.43
CA ARG A 146 -7.73 15.68 -12.32
C ARG A 146 -8.23 15.53 -13.75
N SER A 147 -8.34 14.30 -14.26
CA SER A 147 -8.89 13.99 -15.60
C SER A 147 -10.42 13.86 -15.61
N ARG A 148 -11.08 14.12 -14.47
CA ARG A 148 -12.54 13.99 -14.30
C ARG A 148 -13.05 12.57 -14.55
N GLU A 149 -12.19 11.57 -14.38
CA GLU A 149 -12.57 10.17 -14.38
C GLU A 149 -12.96 9.74 -12.95
N SER A 150 -13.74 8.68 -12.81
CA SER A 150 -14.16 8.21 -11.50
C SER A 150 -13.08 7.34 -10.88
N GLY A 151 -12.79 7.49 -9.57
CA GLY A 151 -11.84 6.63 -8.86
C GLY A 151 -12.18 5.12 -8.91
N ASP A 152 -13.37 4.75 -9.35
CA ASP A 152 -13.77 3.38 -9.59
C ASP A 152 -13.09 2.75 -10.81
N HIS A 153 -12.67 3.57 -11.78
CA HIS A 153 -11.95 3.11 -12.98
C HIS A 153 -10.69 2.33 -12.59
N VAL A 154 -9.83 2.92 -11.78
CA VAL A 154 -8.57 2.31 -11.34
C VAL A 154 -8.80 0.95 -10.69
N ARG A 155 -9.81 0.87 -9.80
CA ARG A 155 -10.16 -0.37 -9.13
C ARG A 155 -10.63 -1.42 -10.13
N ARG A 156 -11.49 -1.05 -11.09
CA ARG A 156 -11.96 -1.99 -12.11
C ARG A 156 -10.84 -2.48 -13.04
N ILE A 157 -9.90 -1.61 -13.43
CA ILE A 157 -8.71 -2.05 -14.20
C ILE A 157 -7.89 -3.07 -13.41
N HIS A 158 -7.64 -2.82 -12.13
CA HIS A 158 -7.00 -3.79 -11.24
C HIS A 158 -7.76 -5.13 -11.22
N ASP A 159 -9.06 -5.10 -10.93
CA ASP A 159 -9.87 -6.29 -10.73
C ASP A 159 -10.02 -7.11 -12.04
N ILE A 160 -10.18 -6.45 -13.19
CA ILE A 160 -10.21 -7.09 -14.51
C ILE A 160 -8.85 -7.75 -14.80
N THR A 161 -7.75 -7.06 -14.54
CA THR A 161 -6.39 -7.58 -14.75
C THR A 161 -6.13 -8.79 -13.85
N ALA A 162 -6.46 -8.69 -12.56
CA ALA A 162 -6.34 -9.78 -11.60
C ALA A 162 -7.19 -11.00 -12.00
N HIS A 163 -8.44 -10.77 -12.42
CA HIS A 163 -9.34 -11.83 -12.85
C HIS A 163 -8.84 -12.54 -14.12
N LEU A 164 -8.42 -11.78 -15.13
CA LEU A 164 -7.90 -12.37 -16.39
C LEU A 164 -6.63 -13.18 -16.16
N LEU A 165 -5.75 -12.75 -15.26
CA LEU A 165 -4.52 -13.50 -14.95
C LEU A 165 -4.76 -14.62 -13.92
N GLY A 166 -5.65 -14.44 -12.95
CA GLY A 166 -5.87 -15.39 -11.86
C GLY A 166 -6.79 -16.56 -12.25
N GLU A 167 -7.85 -16.24 -12.99
CA GLU A 167 -8.96 -17.17 -13.23
C GLU A 167 -9.00 -17.72 -14.67
N THR A 168 -8.03 -17.35 -15.52
CA THR A 168 -8.00 -17.81 -16.93
C THR A 168 -6.63 -18.40 -17.31
N PRO A 169 -6.53 -19.06 -18.47
CA PRO A 169 -5.26 -19.60 -18.97
C PRO A 169 -4.18 -18.54 -19.24
N LEU A 170 -4.51 -17.24 -19.28
CA LEU A 170 -3.55 -16.16 -19.54
C LEU A 170 -2.48 -16.06 -18.44
N GLY A 171 -2.81 -16.40 -17.21
CA GLY A 171 -1.87 -16.37 -16.09
C GLY A 171 -0.97 -17.59 -15.98
N ARG A 172 -1.02 -18.56 -16.92
CA ARG A 172 -0.14 -19.73 -16.88
C ARG A 172 1.33 -19.32 -16.85
N GLY A 173 2.05 -19.80 -15.83
CA GLY A 173 3.47 -19.48 -15.63
C GLY A 173 3.72 -18.29 -14.68
N TYR A 174 2.70 -17.56 -14.27
CA TYR A 174 2.80 -16.58 -13.21
C TYR A 174 2.40 -17.17 -11.85
N SER A 175 3.14 -16.85 -10.81
CA SER A 175 2.71 -17.14 -9.43
C SER A 175 1.61 -16.16 -9.00
N ALA A 176 0.81 -16.54 -7.99
CA ALA A 176 -0.22 -15.63 -7.44
C ALA A 176 0.35 -14.27 -7.01
N ARG A 177 1.57 -14.26 -6.49
CA ARG A 177 2.28 -13.03 -6.14
C ARG A 177 2.55 -12.16 -7.38
N VAL A 178 3.04 -12.75 -8.47
CA VAL A 178 3.32 -12.00 -9.71
C VAL A 178 2.03 -11.47 -10.34
N ILE A 179 0.94 -12.23 -10.26
CA ILE A 179 -0.39 -11.78 -10.71
C ILE A 179 -0.84 -10.54 -9.93
N GLU A 180 -0.72 -10.55 -8.61
CA GLU A 180 -1.05 -9.40 -7.78
C GLU A 180 -0.13 -8.18 -8.08
N GLU A 181 1.17 -8.42 -8.30
CA GLU A 181 2.11 -7.36 -8.70
C GLU A 181 1.72 -6.73 -10.05
N ILE A 182 1.27 -7.51 -11.02
CA ILE A 182 0.79 -7.00 -12.33
C ILE A 182 -0.53 -6.24 -12.15
N ALA A 183 -1.45 -6.76 -11.36
CA ALA A 183 -2.72 -6.11 -11.08
C ALA A 183 -2.53 -4.76 -10.36
N LEU A 184 -1.62 -4.69 -9.39
CA LEU A 184 -1.24 -3.41 -8.76
C LEU A 184 -0.56 -2.46 -9.75
N ALA A 185 0.31 -2.96 -10.61
CA ALA A 185 0.98 -2.17 -11.64
C ALA A 185 -0.04 -1.55 -12.63
N SER A 186 -1.14 -2.24 -12.93
CA SER A 186 -2.18 -1.74 -13.84
C SER A 186 -2.85 -0.45 -13.37
N ILE A 187 -2.90 -0.22 -12.04
CA ILE A 187 -3.42 1.01 -11.43
C ILE A 187 -2.64 2.25 -11.91
N LEU A 188 -1.36 2.09 -12.25
CA LEU A 188 -0.46 3.17 -12.62
C LEU A 188 -0.37 3.42 -14.14
N HIS A 189 -1.20 2.75 -14.96
CA HIS A 189 -1.12 2.87 -16.42
C HIS A 189 -1.17 4.33 -16.91
N ASP A 190 -1.99 5.13 -16.28
CA ASP A 190 -2.26 6.53 -16.62
C ASP A 190 -1.52 7.57 -15.75
N VAL A 191 -0.55 7.14 -14.93
CA VAL A 191 0.19 8.04 -14.01
C VAL A 191 0.82 9.24 -14.72
N GLY A 192 1.21 9.09 -15.98
CA GLY A 192 1.80 10.16 -16.79
C GLY A 192 0.83 11.27 -17.20
N LYS A 193 -0.48 11.10 -17.04
CA LYS A 193 -1.47 12.18 -17.23
C LYS A 193 -1.16 13.39 -16.32
N ILE A 194 -0.39 13.21 -15.26
CA ILE A 194 0.07 14.32 -14.40
C ILE A 194 0.88 15.37 -15.18
N ALA A 195 1.57 14.98 -16.24
CA ALA A 195 2.38 15.87 -17.07
C ALA A 195 1.58 16.52 -18.22
N VAL A 196 0.34 16.08 -18.48
CA VAL A 196 -0.49 16.64 -19.55
C VAL A 196 -1.11 17.96 -19.09
N PRO A 197 -1.03 19.05 -19.85
CA PRO A 197 -1.67 20.33 -19.52
C PRO A 197 -3.19 20.21 -19.41
N ASP A 198 -3.80 20.91 -18.44
CA ASP A 198 -5.26 20.83 -18.21
C ASP A 198 -6.10 21.24 -19.43
N GLN A 199 -5.60 22.17 -20.22
CA GLN A 199 -6.27 22.61 -21.47
C GLN A 199 -6.42 21.49 -22.49
N VAL A 200 -5.50 20.50 -22.49
CA VAL A 200 -5.55 19.32 -23.35
C VAL A 200 -6.30 18.20 -22.65
N LEU A 201 -5.94 17.92 -21.38
CA LEU A 201 -6.51 16.84 -20.59
C LEU A 201 -8.03 16.95 -20.44
N ASN A 202 -8.51 18.16 -20.16
CA ASN A 202 -9.92 18.44 -19.88
C ASN A 202 -10.64 19.22 -21.01
N LYS A 203 -10.10 19.16 -22.24
CA LYS A 203 -10.71 19.86 -23.35
C LYS A 203 -12.13 19.37 -23.64
N PRO A 204 -13.14 20.26 -23.66
CA PRO A 204 -14.48 19.88 -24.04
C PRO A 204 -14.58 19.71 -25.59
N GLY A 205 -14.33 18.51 -26.07
CA GLY A 205 -14.41 18.19 -27.49
C GLY A 205 -13.23 17.38 -28.03
N LYS A 206 -13.15 17.20 -29.34
CA LYS A 206 -12.07 16.45 -30.00
C LYS A 206 -10.73 17.19 -29.91
N LEU A 207 -9.69 16.47 -29.62
CA LEU A 207 -8.31 16.97 -29.68
C LEU A 207 -7.92 17.12 -31.18
N ASN A 208 -7.19 18.19 -31.49
CA ASN A 208 -6.49 18.30 -32.77
C ASN A 208 -5.23 17.44 -32.75
N ASN A 209 -4.48 17.37 -33.87
CA ASN A 209 -3.32 16.51 -33.99
C ASN A 209 -2.19 16.86 -32.99
N GLU A 210 -1.95 18.15 -32.72
CA GLU A 210 -0.94 18.62 -31.78
C GLU A 210 -1.34 18.28 -30.34
N GLU A 211 -2.57 18.57 -29.96
CA GLU A 211 -3.14 18.23 -28.67
C GLU A 211 -3.16 16.71 -28.44
N PHE A 212 -3.48 15.93 -29.47
CA PHE A 212 -3.44 14.48 -29.40
C PHE A 212 -2.01 13.95 -29.24
N ALA A 213 -1.01 14.58 -29.87
CA ALA A 213 0.38 14.25 -29.63
C ALA A 213 0.81 14.53 -28.18
N ILE A 214 0.35 15.66 -27.59
CA ILE A 214 0.56 15.98 -26.18
C ILE A 214 -0.13 14.94 -25.30
N MET A 215 -1.38 14.59 -25.59
CA MET A 215 -2.12 13.58 -24.84
C MET A 215 -1.39 12.23 -24.86
N ARG A 216 -0.94 11.76 -26.03
CA ARG A 216 -0.21 10.48 -26.14
C ARG A 216 1.09 10.45 -25.35
N SER A 217 1.71 11.62 -25.09
CA SER A 217 2.97 11.68 -24.34
C SER A 217 2.84 11.17 -22.90
N HIS A 218 1.61 11.04 -22.35
CA HIS A 218 1.42 10.50 -20.98
C HIS A 218 2.04 9.10 -20.81
N THR A 219 2.07 8.30 -21.87
CA THR A 219 2.65 6.95 -21.81
C THR A 219 4.15 7.01 -21.55
N VAL A 220 4.88 7.83 -22.30
CA VAL A 220 6.33 8.03 -22.13
C VAL A 220 6.63 8.77 -20.81
N GLN A 221 5.82 9.77 -20.46
CA GLN A 221 5.96 10.51 -19.21
C GLN A 221 5.69 9.64 -17.98
N GLY A 222 4.73 8.71 -18.09
CA GLY A 222 4.41 7.75 -17.03
C GLY A 222 5.58 6.81 -16.75
N GLU A 223 6.13 6.18 -17.78
CA GLU A 223 7.35 5.38 -17.64
C GLU A 223 8.50 6.18 -17.03
N ALA A 224 8.77 7.39 -17.56
CA ALA A 224 9.85 8.25 -17.07
C ALA A 224 9.67 8.66 -15.60
N LEU A 225 8.43 8.91 -15.16
CA LEU A 225 8.10 9.21 -13.77
C LEU A 225 8.36 8.01 -12.87
N LEU A 226 7.87 6.83 -13.25
CA LEU A 226 8.05 5.60 -12.48
C LEU A 226 9.52 5.20 -12.38
N ALA A 227 10.31 5.42 -13.44
CA ALA A 227 11.74 5.15 -13.46
C ALA A 227 12.53 6.03 -12.48
N GLN A 228 12.00 7.17 -12.01
CA GLN A 228 12.65 8.04 -11.05
C GLN A 228 12.42 7.62 -9.59
N ILE A 229 11.56 6.65 -9.32
CA ILE A 229 11.24 6.21 -7.96
C ILE A 229 12.23 5.11 -7.53
N PRO A 230 13.20 5.38 -6.61
CA PRO A 230 14.26 4.43 -6.26
C PRO A 230 13.74 3.10 -5.69
N LEU A 231 12.65 3.15 -4.91
CA LEU A 231 12.03 1.96 -4.34
C LEU A 231 11.47 1.04 -5.42
N LEU A 232 10.91 1.59 -6.49
CA LEU A 232 10.41 0.80 -7.60
C LEU A 232 11.57 0.15 -8.38
N GLN A 233 12.72 0.78 -8.50
CA GLN A 233 13.88 0.21 -9.20
C GLN A 233 14.43 -1.06 -8.51
N ALA A 234 14.24 -1.20 -7.21
CA ALA A 234 14.70 -2.35 -6.44
C ALA A 234 13.77 -3.58 -6.55
N HIS A 235 12.54 -3.41 -7.07
CA HIS A 235 11.55 -4.47 -7.15
C HIS A 235 11.34 -4.98 -8.58
N ALA A 236 11.28 -6.30 -8.75
CA ALA A 236 11.02 -6.92 -10.06
C ALA A 236 9.65 -6.51 -10.66
N SER A 237 8.69 -6.14 -9.81
CA SER A 237 7.35 -5.65 -10.18
C SER A 237 7.34 -4.28 -10.84
N SER A 238 8.36 -3.45 -10.60
CA SER A 238 8.44 -2.11 -11.22
C SER A 238 8.51 -2.14 -12.74
N ARG A 239 9.13 -3.17 -13.30
CA ARG A 239 9.18 -3.38 -14.74
C ARG A 239 7.78 -3.52 -15.34
N PHE A 240 6.83 -4.15 -14.63
CA PHE A 240 5.44 -4.24 -15.08
C PHE A 240 4.77 -2.87 -15.10
N ALA A 241 4.97 -2.06 -14.07
CA ALA A 241 4.37 -0.72 -14.00
C ALA A 241 4.91 0.21 -15.10
N MET A 242 6.22 0.22 -15.33
CA MET A 242 6.84 1.01 -16.41
C MET A 242 6.39 0.54 -17.78
N ASP A 243 6.38 -0.76 -18.02
CA ASP A 243 5.95 -1.36 -19.28
C ASP A 243 4.47 -1.11 -19.57
N ILE A 244 3.59 -1.31 -18.60
CA ILE A 244 2.16 -1.04 -18.71
C ILE A 244 1.92 0.46 -18.97
N ALA A 245 2.54 1.34 -18.19
CA ALA A 245 2.38 2.79 -18.38
C ALA A 245 2.78 3.23 -19.79
N ARG A 246 3.84 2.65 -20.35
CA ARG A 246 4.31 2.97 -21.68
C ARG A 246 3.46 2.35 -22.77
N HIS A 247 3.03 1.08 -22.64
CA HIS A 247 2.55 0.29 -23.76
C HIS A 247 1.07 -0.09 -23.74
N HIS A 248 0.27 0.31 -22.75
CA HIS A 248 -1.16 -0.04 -22.69
C HIS A 248 -2.00 0.51 -23.87
N HIS A 249 -1.48 1.50 -24.58
CA HIS A 249 -2.08 2.03 -25.80
C HIS A 249 -1.51 1.43 -27.10
N GLU A 250 -0.59 0.48 -27.01
CA GLU A 250 -0.19 -0.29 -28.17
C GLU A 250 -1.33 -1.16 -28.69
N ARG A 251 -1.32 -1.48 -29.96
CA ARG A 251 -2.34 -2.29 -30.62
C ARG A 251 -1.68 -3.43 -31.38
N TRP A 252 -2.34 -4.58 -31.38
CA TRP A 252 -1.80 -5.81 -31.95
C TRP A 252 -1.29 -5.69 -33.38
N ASP A 253 -1.94 -4.84 -34.19
CA ASP A 253 -1.58 -4.55 -35.57
C ASP A 253 -0.48 -3.49 -35.74
N GLY A 254 0.03 -2.92 -34.65
CA GLY A 254 1.05 -1.86 -34.64
C GLY A 254 0.48 -0.47 -34.93
N SER A 255 -0.82 -0.28 -34.91
CA SER A 255 -1.44 1.04 -35.05
C SER A 255 -1.47 1.84 -33.74
N GLY A 256 -0.98 1.26 -32.66
CA GLY A 256 -0.92 1.88 -31.33
C GLY A 256 0.22 2.88 -31.17
N TYR A 257 0.46 3.29 -29.94
CA TYR A 257 1.52 4.21 -29.55
C TYR A 257 2.06 3.87 -28.16
N PRO A 258 3.26 4.33 -27.76
CA PRO A 258 4.13 5.31 -28.43
C PRO A 258 5.10 4.70 -29.45
N ASP A 259 5.41 3.40 -29.35
CA ASP A 259 6.49 2.76 -30.10
C ASP A 259 6.00 2.03 -31.36
N GLY A 260 4.68 1.86 -31.55
CA GLY A 260 4.11 1.12 -32.65
C GLY A 260 4.43 -0.36 -32.62
N LEU A 261 4.53 -0.94 -31.43
CA LEU A 261 4.81 -2.36 -31.21
C LEU A 261 3.74 -3.23 -31.86
N ARG A 262 4.14 -4.42 -32.29
CA ARG A 262 3.27 -5.32 -33.06
C ARG A 262 3.30 -6.74 -32.52
N GLY A 263 2.13 -7.36 -32.39
CA GLY A 263 2.02 -8.75 -31.98
C GLY A 263 2.64 -9.00 -30.61
N ASP A 264 3.44 -10.06 -30.51
CA ASP A 264 4.09 -10.49 -29.26
C ASP A 264 5.22 -9.55 -28.77
N ALA A 265 5.55 -8.50 -29.53
CA ALA A 265 6.43 -7.46 -29.04
C ALA A 265 5.76 -6.61 -27.93
N ILE A 266 4.43 -6.62 -27.86
CA ILE A 266 3.67 -6.03 -26.76
C ILE A 266 3.59 -7.06 -25.65
N SER A 267 4.01 -6.72 -24.44
CA SER A 267 3.92 -7.65 -23.30
C SER A 267 2.48 -8.05 -22.99
N LEU A 268 2.27 -9.27 -22.50
CA LEU A 268 0.92 -9.72 -22.13
C LEU A 268 0.26 -8.82 -21.06
N PRO A 269 0.96 -8.34 -20.01
CA PRO A 269 0.38 -7.36 -19.08
C PRO A 269 -0.11 -6.08 -19.76
N ALA A 270 0.67 -5.47 -20.65
CA ALA A 270 0.26 -4.27 -21.37
C ALA A 270 -0.94 -4.53 -22.30
N GLN A 271 -0.98 -5.69 -22.98
CA GLN A 271 -2.13 -6.10 -23.81
C GLN A 271 -3.41 -6.24 -22.97
N ILE A 272 -3.33 -6.88 -21.79
CA ILE A 272 -4.48 -7.08 -20.88
C ILE A 272 -4.98 -5.74 -20.38
N VAL A 273 -4.09 -4.86 -19.89
CA VAL A 273 -4.46 -3.56 -19.37
C VAL A 273 -5.06 -2.68 -20.47
N GLY A 274 -4.49 -2.68 -21.67
CA GLY A 274 -5.04 -1.93 -22.80
C GLY A 274 -6.43 -2.40 -23.22
N LEU A 275 -6.74 -3.70 -23.11
CA LEU A 275 -8.09 -4.22 -23.35
C LEU A 275 -9.04 -3.88 -22.21
N ALA A 276 -8.59 -3.98 -20.96
CA ALA A 276 -9.36 -3.63 -19.77
C ALA A 276 -9.74 -2.15 -19.77
N ASP A 277 -8.78 -1.25 -20.08
CA ASP A 277 -9.01 0.18 -20.18
C ASP A 277 -10.06 0.51 -21.26
N VAL A 278 -9.94 -0.06 -22.45
CA VAL A 278 -10.93 0.13 -23.51
C VAL A 278 -12.31 -0.39 -23.09
N TYR A 279 -12.38 -1.56 -22.48
CA TYR A 279 -13.65 -2.11 -22.01
C TYR A 279 -14.28 -1.21 -20.95
N ASP A 280 -13.51 -0.77 -19.96
CA ASP A 280 -14.00 0.14 -18.92
C ASP A 280 -14.42 1.50 -19.49
N ALA A 281 -13.67 2.06 -20.43
CA ALA A 281 -14.01 3.31 -21.09
C ALA A 281 -15.32 3.24 -21.90
N LEU A 282 -15.70 2.07 -22.37
CA LEU A 282 -16.98 1.86 -23.04
C LEU A 282 -18.12 1.65 -22.04
N ARG A 283 -17.86 0.95 -20.92
CA ARG A 283 -18.85 0.57 -19.91
C ARG A 283 -19.13 1.65 -18.86
N SER A 284 -18.27 2.66 -18.77
CA SER A 284 -18.38 3.74 -17.78
C SER A 284 -18.92 5.04 -18.42
N PRO A 285 -19.79 5.78 -17.72
CA PRO A 285 -20.23 7.09 -18.21
C PRO A 285 -19.04 8.06 -18.16
N ARG A 286 -18.87 8.86 -19.22
CA ARG A 286 -17.92 9.97 -19.26
C ARG A 286 -18.65 11.29 -19.38
N VAL A 287 -18.00 12.40 -19.03
CA VAL A 287 -18.59 13.76 -19.01
C VAL A 287 -19.36 14.09 -20.30
N TYR A 288 -18.95 13.50 -21.42
CA TYR A 288 -19.50 13.81 -22.77
C TYR A 288 -20.27 12.64 -23.36
N LYS A 289 -20.43 11.49 -22.68
CA LYS A 289 -21.00 10.30 -23.26
C LYS A 289 -21.57 9.36 -22.20
N PRO A 290 -22.83 8.90 -22.33
CA PRO A 290 -23.34 7.83 -21.51
C PRO A 290 -22.56 6.53 -21.75
N ALA A 291 -22.56 5.62 -20.78
CA ALA A 291 -22.03 4.28 -20.93
C ALA A 291 -22.72 3.56 -22.09
N PHE A 292 -21.94 2.81 -22.86
CA PHE A 292 -22.53 1.87 -23.81
C PHE A 292 -23.11 0.65 -23.11
N ARG A 293 -24.15 0.08 -23.69
CA ARG A 293 -24.65 -1.22 -23.22
C ARG A 293 -23.57 -2.31 -23.40
N ARG A 294 -23.59 -3.29 -22.54
CA ARG A 294 -22.65 -4.41 -22.55
C ARG A 294 -22.49 -5.05 -23.93
N ALA A 295 -23.60 -5.42 -24.56
CA ALA A 295 -23.59 -6.06 -25.89
C ALA A 295 -22.94 -5.18 -26.95
N GLU A 296 -23.14 -3.86 -26.89
CA GLU A 296 -22.56 -2.92 -27.83
C GLU A 296 -21.07 -2.75 -27.61
N SER A 297 -20.62 -2.64 -26.34
CA SER A 297 -19.20 -2.58 -26.00
C SER A 297 -18.44 -3.80 -26.53
N LEU A 298 -18.98 -5.00 -26.32
CA LEU A 298 -18.38 -6.23 -26.83
C LEU A 298 -18.35 -6.31 -28.35
N ARG A 299 -19.40 -5.81 -29.01
CA ARG A 299 -19.44 -5.72 -30.48
C ARG A 299 -18.31 -4.81 -31.00
N MET A 300 -18.17 -3.61 -30.42
CA MET A 300 -17.15 -2.63 -30.83
C MET A 300 -15.73 -3.19 -30.67
N ILE A 301 -15.45 -3.86 -29.54
CA ILE A 301 -14.16 -4.49 -29.29
C ILE A 301 -13.88 -5.59 -30.31
N ARG A 302 -14.86 -6.47 -30.58
CA ARG A 302 -14.73 -7.55 -31.58
C ARG A 302 -14.49 -7.04 -33.00
N GLN A 303 -15.11 -5.93 -33.37
CA GLN A 303 -15.01 -5.36 -34.72
C GLN A 303 -13.75 -4.51 -34.90
N GLY A 304 -12.99 -4.27 -33.83
CA GLY A 304 -11.79 -3.45 -33.87
C GLY A 304 -12.08 -1.94 -33.92
N ASP A 305 -13.31 -1.50 -33.59
CA ASP A 305 -13.68 -0.08 -33.56
C ASP A 305 -12.81 0.73 -32.58
N CYS A 306 -12.19 0.01 -31.59
CA CYS A 306 -11.33 0.58 -30.56
C CYS A 306 -9.84 0.19 -30.72
N GLY A 307 -9.46 -0.30 -31.90
CA GLY A 307 -8.13 -0.83 -32.22
C GLY A 307 -8.09 -2.37 -32.18
N ALA A 308 -7.06 -2.93 -32.79
CA ALA A 308 -6.87 -4.36 -32.87
C ALA A 308 -6.27 -4.93 -31.59
N PHE A 309 -6.88 -5.99 -31.07
CA PHE A 309 -6.36 -6.76 -29.93
C PHE A 309 -5.85 -8.12 -30.36
N ASN A 310 -5.00 -8.73 -29.53
CA ASN A 310 -4.54 -10.10 -29.72
C ASN A 310 -5.76 -11.05 -29.80
N PRO A 311 -5.95 -11.82 -30.88
CA PRO A 311 -7.11 -12.68 -31.01
C PRO A 311 -7.26 -13.70 -29.88
N ALA A 312 -6.15 -14.29 -29.43
CA ALA A 312 -6.18 -15.27 -28.33
C ALA A 312 -6.57 -14.61 -26.99
N LEU A 313 -6.06 -13.40 -26.71
CA LEU A 313 -6.47 -12.62 -25.54
C LEU A 313 -7.96 -12.28 -25.63
N LEU A 314 -8.42 -11.85 -26.78
CA LEU A 314 -9.81 -11.45 -27.00
C LEU A 314 -10.77 -12.63 -26.78
N ASP A 315 -10.44 -13.82 -27.28
CA ASP A 315 -11.26 -15.02 -27.09
C ASP A 315 -11.38 -15.38 -25.60
N VAL A 316 -10.27 -15.32 -24.84
CA VAL A 316 -10.27 -15.56 -23.40
C VAL A 316 -11.06 -14.49 -22.66
N PHE A 317 -10.86 -13.22 -23.01
CA PHE A 317 -11.60 -12.10 -22.42
C PHE A 317 -13.12 -12.27 -22.61
N LEU A 318 -13.56 -12.58 -23.82
CA LEU A 318 -14.97 -12.74 -24.14
C LEU A 318 -15.60 -13.92 -23.37
N SER A 319 -14.80 -14.96 -23.09
CA SER A 319 -15.25 -16.11 -22.30
C SER A 319 -15.36 -15.75 -20.79
N ALA A 320 -14.46 -14.91 -20.29
CA ALA A 320 -14.42 -14.46 -18.90
C ALA A 320 -15.35 -13.26 -18.61
N GLU A 321 -15.77 -12.56 -19.65
CA GLU A 321 -16.52 -11.30 -19.54
C GLU A 321 -17.81 -11.38 -18.69
N PRO A 322 -18.59 -12.48 -18.69
CA PRO A 322 -19.74 -12.58 -17.79
C PRO A 322 -19.39 -12.39 -16.30
N SER A 323 -18.21 -12.85 -15.88
CA SER A 323 -17.69 -12.64 -14.51
C SER A 323 -17.17 -11.21 -14.33
N ILE A 324 -16.53 -10.65 -15.34
CA ILE A 324 -16.03 -9.27 -15.33
C ILE A 324 -17.19 -8.27 -15.28
N ALA A 325 -18.30 -8.55 -15.94
CA ALA A 325 -19.49 -7.70 -15.93
C ALA A 325 -20.06 -7.47 -14.51
N ALA A 326 -19.78 -8.39 -13.56
CA ALA A 326 -20.19 -8.24 -12.17
C ALA A 326 -19.43 -7.10 -11.42
N PHE A 327 -18.34 -6.57 -11.98
CA PHE A 327 -17.63 -5.41 -11.43
C PHE A 327 -18.33 -4.09 -11.73
N TYR A 328 -19.39 -4.10 -12.51
CA TYR A 328 -20.20 -2.95 -12.90
C TYR A 328 -21.59 -3.05 -12.25
N GLU A 329 -22.23 -1.90 -12.05
CA GLU A 329 -23.62 -1.90 -11.60
C GLU A 329 -24.53 -2.63 -12.63
N PRO A 330 -25.59 -3.29 -12.19
CA PRO A 330 -26.57 -3.91 -13.09
C PRO A 330 -27.17 -2.89 -14.06
N GLU A 331 -27.34 -3.29 -15.32
CA GLU A 331 -27.99 -2.46 -16.37
C GLU A 331 -29.50 -2.34 -16.15
#